data_5594a5b70dfc8ce3722406be12145131
#
_entry.id   5594a5b70dfc8ce3722406be12145131
#
_cell.length_a   1.000
_cell.length_b   1.000
_cell.length_c   1.000
_cell.angle_alpha   90.00
_cell.angle_beta   90.00
_cell.angle_gamma   90.00
#
_symmetry.space_group_name_H-M   'P 1'
#
loop_
_entity.id
_entity.type
_entity.pdbx_description
1 polymer ?
#
loop_
_entity_poly.entity_id
_entity_poly.type
_entity_poly.pdbx_seq_one_letter_code
_entity_poly.pdbx_strand_id
1 'polypeptide(L)'
;YLPNDRGFADCIRSPTPIDRGILTIWQNALEVAEAGQGVPAVPHNALPDALAAYRHFLYGKGKARKFSYDRYVANDKSGRVALENAIYDFQDGIEEIATQSPYLTNFEVTSSGIRCGSKDPNLSAYFPYPDTENWQKAIGAHWIWMSGIVTATRGTDRSFVATMVLHAEDLYNFNPNAHDIATKVPDAMNGALEESCLGHEYMNVSELTRVVRWRYSAPAATTTNPNAGKRERNPQDNLRLRNRL
;
A
#
# COMPACT_ATOMS: atom_id res chain seq x y z
N TYR A 1 -2.08 -6.41 9.70
CA TYR A 1 -0.95 -5.78 10.39
C TYR A 1 0.32 -6.56 10.08
N LEU A 2 1.42 -5.84 9.86
CA LEU A 2 2.73 -6.46 9.79
C LEU A 2 3.07 -7.05 11.17
N PRO A 3 3.82 -8.17 11.30
CA PRO A 3 4.07 -8.80 12.60
C PRO A 3 4.69 -7.89 13.66
N ASN A 4 5.34 -6.79 13.25
CA ASN A 4 6.00 -5.82 14.13
C ASN A 4 5.29 -4.45 14.15
N ASP A 5 4.14 -4.32 13.49
CA ASP A 5 3.38 -3.08 13.41
C ASP A 5 2.39 -3.02 14.58
N ARG A 6 2.91 -2.70 15.76
CA ARG A 6 2.12 -2.67 17.00
C ARG A 6 1.61 -1.28 17.34
N GLY A 7 2.18 -0.22 16.73
CA GLY A 7 1.85 1.15 17.04
C GLY A 7 2.09 1.55 18.50
N PHE A 8 1.79 2.78 18.79
CA PHE A 8 1.60 3.27 20.16
C PHE A 8 0.11 3.17 20.51
N ALA A 9 -0.22 3.21 21.80
CA ALA A 9 -1.62 3.20 22.22
C ALA A 9 -2.23 4.59 21.99
N ASP A 10 -3.34 4.65 21.25
CA ASP A 10 -4.00 5.92 20.92
C ASP A 10 -4.81 6.45 22.10
N CYS A 11 -4.62 7.73 22.42
CA CYS A 11 -5.44 8.48 23.38
C CYS A 11 -5.55 7.87 24.79
N ILE A 12 -4.46 7.38 25.37
CA ILE A 12 -4.49 6.74 26.70
C ILE A 12 -4.25 7.71 27.86
N ARG A 13 -3.84 8.94 27.61
CA ARG A 13 -3.56 9.95 28.64
C ARG A 13 -3.82 11.37 28.16
N SER A 14 -4.05 12.27 29.11
CA SER A 14 -4.16 13.70 28.81
C SER A 14 -2.79 14.31 28.42
N PRO A 15 -2.75 15.30 27.49
CA PRO A 15 -1.53 15.92 27.04
C PRO A 15 -0.88 16.77 28.15
N THR A 16 0.42 16.57 28.33
CA THR A 16 1.28 17.36 29.22
C THR A 16 1.80 18.63 28.50
N PRO A 17 2.41 19.59 29.23
CA PRO A 17 3.13 20.71 28.59
C PRO A 17 4.26 20.26 27.66
N ILE A 18 4.93 19.13 27.96
CA ILE A 18 5.98 18.57 27.11
C ILE A 18 5.38 18.08 25.78
N ASP A 19 4.27 17.35 25.82
CA ASP A 19 3.59 16.87 24.60
C ASP A 19 3.15 18.02 23.70
N ARG A 20 2.65 19.11 24.27
CA ARG A 20 2.32 20.33 23.54
C ARG A 20 3.54 21.03 22.94
N GLY A 21 4.68 20.99 23.63
CA GLY A 21 5.96 21.46 23.11
C GLY A 21 6.42 20.62 21.91
N ILE A 22 6.34 19.30 22.01
CA ILE A 22 6.63 18.37 20.91
C ILE A 22 5.71 18.64 19.72
N LEU A 23 4.41 18.80 19.94
CA LEU A 23 3.45 19.14 18.88
C LEU A 23 3.85 20.42 18.15
N THR A 24 4.18 21.49 18.90
CA THR A 24 4.59 22.77 18.31
C THR A 24 5.85 22.62 17.45
N ILE A 25 6.83 21.84 17.90
CA ILE A 25 8.06 21.56 17.13
C ILE A 25 7.69 20.87 15.81
N TRP A 26 6.85 19.84 15.85
CA TRP A 26 6.46 19.10 14.66
C TRP A 26 5.57 19.90 13.71
N GLN A 27 4.69 20.76 14.21
CA GLN A 27 3.89 21.66 13.38
C GLN A 27 4.78 22.63 12.62
N ASN A 28 5.74 23.27 13.32
CA ASN A 28 6.70 24.18 12.68
C ASN A 28 7.61 23.45 11.67
N ALA A 29 8.08 22.25 12.01
CA ALA A 29 8.88 21.42 11.10
C ALA A 29 8.10 21.05 9.82
N LEU A 30 6.83 20.70 9.96
CA LEU A 30 5.95 20.40 8.84
C LEU A 30 5.78 21.63 7.91
N GLU A 31 5.49 22.81 8.46
CA GLU A 31 5.34 24.04 7.69
C GLU A 31 6.63 24.41 6.94
N VAL A 32 7.77 24.31 7.59
CA VAL A 32 9.09 24.57 6.96
C VAL A 32 9.36 23.55 5.85
N ALA A 33 9.08 22.26 6.10
CA ALA A 33 9.28 21.21 5.09
C ALA A 33 8.35 21.41 3.89
N GLU A 34 7.09 21.76 4.09
CA GLU A 34 6.14 22.04 3.02
C GLU A 34 6.57 23.28 2.19
N ALA A 35 7.03 24.34 2.83
CA ALA A 35 7.54 25.54 2.13
C ALA A 35 8.81 25.24 1.32
N GLY A 36 9.60 24.25 1.74
CA GLY A 36 10.83 23.84 1.06
C GLY A 36 10.61 22.90 -0.15
N GLN A 37 9.38 22.41 -0.38
CA GLN A 37 9.14 21.47 -1.46
C GLN A 37 9.41 22.08 -2.84
N GLY A 38 10.14 21.35 -3.69
CA GLY A 38 10.52 21.80 -5.02
C GLY A 38 11.67 22.80 -5.08
N VAL A 39 12.24 23.19 -3.95
CA VAL A 39 13.42 24.10 -3.91
C VAL A 39 14.70 23.26 -3.98
N PRO A 40 15.50 23.34 -5.08
CA PRO A 40 16.61 22.40 -5.32
C PRO A 40 17.71 22.39 -4.22
N ALA A 41 17.90 23.51 -3.52
CA ALA A 41 18.92 23.63 -2.47
C ALA A 41 18.45 23.14 -1.10
N VAL A 42 17.18 22.78 -0.96
CA VAL A 42 16.61 22.32 0.31
C VAL A 42 16.68 20.79 0.39
N PRO A 43 17.28 20.19 1.43
CA PRO A 43 17.22 18.76 1.65
C PRO A 43 15.79 18.28 1.78
N HIS A 44 15.51 17.06 1.31
CA HIS A 44 14.17 16.44 1.39
C HIS A 44 13.05 17.26 0.72
N ASN A 45 13.37 17.92 -0.40
CA ASN A 45 12.45 18.82 -1.14
C ASN A 45 11.45 18.10 -2.07
N ALA A 46 11.36 16.77 -2.01
CA ALA A 46 10.51 15.96 -2.88
C ALA A 46 9.65 14.97 -2.07
N LEU A 47 8.98 15.45 -1.01
CA LEU A 47 8.20 14.67 -0.06
C LEU A 47 6.69 15.03 -0.01
N PRO A 48 6.03 15.39 -1.12
CA PRO A 48 4.67 15.94 -1.03
C PRO A 48 3.65 14.97 -0.44
N ASP A 49 3.77 13.65 -0.73
CA ASP A 49 2.84 12.65 -0.23
C ASP A 49 3.12 12.28 1.23
N ALA A 50 4.40 12.23 1.62
CA ALA A 50 4.85 12.05 3.00
C ALA A 50 4.37 13.19 3.91
N LEU A 51 4.54 14.44 3.49
CA LEU A 51 4.10 15.61 4.26
C LEU A 51 2.57 15.66 4.37
N ALA A 52 1.85 15.32 3.30
CA ALA A 52 0.40 15.22 3.34
C ALA A 52 -0.08 14.09 4.28
N ALA A 53 0.64 12.97 4.36
CA ALA A 53 0.36 11.90 5.30
C ALA A 53 0.61 12.35 6.74
N TYR A 54 1.75 12.98 7.01
CA TYR A 54 2.09 13.49 8.33
C TYR A 54 1.15 14.62 8.78
N ARG A 55 0.75 15.52 7.87
CA ARG A 55 -0.27 16.53 8.15
C ARG A 55 -1.59 15.90 8.58
N HIS A 56 -1.97 14.79 7.94
CA HIS A 56 -3.19 14.06 8.31
C HIS A 56 -3.07 13.41 9.69
N PHE A 57 -1.90 12.87 10.04
CA PHE A 57 -1.61 12.37 11.39
C PHE A 57 -1.86 13.43 12.47
N LEU A 58 -1.38 14.67 12.24
CA LEU A 58 -1.54 15.76 13.21
C LEU A 58 -2.96 16.36 13.26
N TYR A 59 -3.68 16.36 12.14
CA TYR A 59 -4.93 17.12 12.03
C TYR A 59 -6.15 16.30 11.60
N GLY A 60 -5.96 15.08 11.15
CA GLY A 60 -7.03 14.22 10.59
C GLY A 60 -7.90 13.53 11.63
N LYS A 61 -7.53 13.57 12.91
CA LYS A 61 -8.29 13.00 14.03
C LYS A 61 -8.65 11.53 13.83
N GLY A 62 -7.70 10.71 13.37
CA GLY A 62 -7.87 9.28 13.15
C GLY A 62 -8.81 8.89 11.99
N LYS A 63 -9.33 9.84 11.22
CA LYS A 63 -10.17 9.54 10.07
C LYS A 63 -9.35 8.91 8.95
N ALA A 64 -9.92 7.94 8.23
CA ALA A 64 -9.27 7.36 7.07
C ALA A 64 -8.90 8.43 6.03
N ARG A 65 -7.71 8.30 5.44
CA ARG A 65 -7.18 9.19 4.40
C ARG A 65 -7.15 8.47 3.07
N LYS A 66 -7.65 9.12 2.03
CA LYS A 66 -7.46 8.66 0.65
C LYS A 66 -6.13 9.17 0.11
N PHE A 67 -5.32 8.28 -0.45
CA PHE A 67 -4.12 8.62 -1.20
C PHE A 67 -4.25 8.17 -2.66
N SER A 68 -3.35 8.62 -3.53
CA SER A 68 -3.38 8.25 -4.95
C SER A 68 -2.35 7.18 -5.26
N TYR A 69 -2.81 5.94 -5.49
CA TYR A 69 -1.93 4.87 -5.97
C TYR A 69 -1.41 5.14 -7.39
N ASP A 70 -2.15 5.88 -8.23
CA ASP A 70 -1.66 6.36 -9.52
C ASP A 70 -0.40 7.22 -9.39
N ARG A 71 -0.36 8.10 -8.39
CA ARG A 71 0.83 8.92 -8.11
C ARG A 71 2.00 8.07 -7.64
N TYR A 72 1.76 7.05 -6.82
CA TYR A 72 2.78 6.09 -6.42
C TYR A 72 3.35 5.37 -7.64
N VAL A 73 2.51 4.83 -8.50
CA VAL A 73 2.91 4.18 -9.76
C VAL A 73 3.69 5.14 -10.67
N ALA A 74 3.26 6.39 -10.77
CA ALA A 74 3.92 7.38 -11.65
C ALA A 74 5.30 7.82 -11.14
N ASN A 75 5.48 7.94 -9.82
CA ASN A 75 6.63 8.61 -9.22
C ASN A 75 7.58 7.69 -8.46
N ASP A 76 7.28 6.39 -8.40
CA ASP A 76 8.12 5.41 -7.72
C ASP A 76 8.26 4.14 -8.56
N LYS A 77 9.50 3.64 -8.69
CA LYS A 77 9.77 2.43 -9.47
C LYS A 77 9.07 1.21 -8.84
N SER A 78 9.07 1.11 -7.53
CA SER A 78 8.42 0.01 -6.80
C SER A 78 6.90 0.01 -7.02
N GLY A 79 6.28 1.19 -7.12
CA GLY A 79 4.86 1.31 -7.46
C GLY A 79 4.51 0.75 -8.83
N ARG A 80 5.37 0.99 -9.84
CA ARG A 80 5.22 0.39 -11.17
C ARG A 80 5.34 -1.13 -11.13
N VAL A 81 6.37 -1.64 -10.46
CA VAL A 81 6.60 -3.08 -10.30
C VAL A 81 5.44 -3.73 -9.56
N ALA A 82 4.94 -3.11 -8.49
CA ALA A 82 3.79 -3.62 -7.74
C ALA A 82 2.52 -3.70 -8.60
N LEU A 83 2.24 -2.68 -9.42
CA LEU A 83 1.09 -2.70 -10.32
C LEU A 83 1.23 -3.76 -11.43
N GLU A 84 2.41 -3.87 -12.05
CA GLU A 84 2.68 -4.88 -13.08
C GLU A 84 2.48 -6.30 -12.53
N ASN A 85 3.04 -6.58 -11.37
CA ASN A 85 2.91 -7.88 -10.72
C ASN A 85 1.47 -8.15 -10.24
N ALA A 86 0.73 -7.12 -9.80
CA ALA A 86 -0.69 -7.26 -9.48
C ALA A 86 -1.54 -7.61 -10.71
N ILE A 87 -1.25 -7.02 -11.87
CA ILE A 87 -1.91 -7.36 -13.14
C ILE A 87 -1.60 -8.82 -13.52
N TYR A 88 -0.35 -9.27 -13.43
CA TYR A 88 0.01 -10.65 -13.71
C TYR A 88 -0.66 -11.66 -12.76
N ASP A 89 -0.64 -11.40 -11.44
CA ASP A 89 -1.30 -12.27 -10.45
C ASP A 89 -2.82 -12.33 -10.68
N PHE A 90 -3.42 -11.21 -11.09
CA PHE A 90 -4.83 -11.14 -11.43
C PHE A 90 -5.17 -11.94 -12.70
N GLN A 91 -4.36 -11.84 -13.76
CA GLN A 91 -4.52 -12.59 -15.00
C GLN A 91 -4.35 -14.10 -14.74
N ASP A 92 -3.31 -14.51 -14.05
CA ASP A 92 -3.02 -15.91 -13.72
C ASP A 92 -4.18 -16.55 -12.93
N GLY A 93 -4.72 -15.83 -11.94
CA GLY A 93 -5.89 -16.29 -11.19
C GLY A 93 -7.15 -16.44 -12.02
N ILE A 94 -7.39 -15.55 -12.98
CA ILE A 94 -8.53 -15.64 -13.91
C ILE A 94 -8.35 -16.82 -14.88
N GLU A 95 -7.15 -17.06 -15.38
CA GLU A 95 -6.84 -18.18 -16.26
C GLU A 95 -7.03 -19.54 -15.55
N GLU A 96 -6.65 -19.61 -14.27
CA GLU A 96 -6.91 -20.79 -13.44
C GLU A 96 -8.41 -21.06 -13.29
N ILE A 97 -9.21 -20.04 -12.94
CA ILE A 97 -10.67 -20.12 -12.85
C ILE A 97 -11.26 -20.56 -14.20
N ALA A 98 -10.80 -19.95 -15.27
CA ALA A 98 -11.27 -20.24 -16.62
C ALA A 98 -10.94 -21.66 -17.11
N THR A 99 -9.82 -22.21 -16.63
CA THR A 99 -9.42 -23.60 -16.91
C THR A 99 -10.31 -24.58 -16.14
N GLN A 100 -10.62 -24.29 -14.88
CA GLN A 100 -11.49 -25.11 -14.04
C GLN A 100 -12.97 -25.00 -14.44
N SER A 101 -13.36 -23.86 -15.05
CA SER A 101 -14.73 -23.55 -15.41
C SER A 101 -14.81 -22.96 -16.84
N PRO A 102 -14.64 -23.81 -17.88
CA PRO A 102 -14.46 -23.36 -19.27
C PRO A 102 -15.70 -22.67 -19.87
N TYR A 103 -16.87 -22.81 -19.25
CA TYR A 103 -18.11 -22.20 -19.70
C TYR A 103 -18.37 -20.79 -19.16
N LEU A 104 -17.61 -20.34 -18.16
CA LEU A 104 -17.75 -19.00 -17.61
C LEU A 104 -17.33 -17.96 -18.65
N THR A 105 -18.23 -17.02 -18.92
CA THR A 105 -17.96 -15.90 -19.84
C THR A 105 -18.06 -14.55 -19.20
N ASN A 106 -18.83 -14.42 -18.10
CA ASN A 106 -18.94 -13.21 -17.30
C ASN A 106 -18.92 -13.59 -15.82
N PHE A 107 -17.99 -13.05 -15.07
CA PHE A 107 -17.86 -13.38 -13.66
C PHE A 107 -17.10 -12.26 -12.91
N GLU A 108 -17.29 -12.24 -11.61
CA GLU A 108 -16.57 -11.36 -10.70
C GLU A 108 -15.49 -12.14 -9.95
N VAL A 109 -14.38 -11.47 -9.69
CA VAL A 109 -13.25 -12.06 -8.95
C VAL A 109 -12.74 -11.09 -7.89
N THR A 110 -12.23 -11.67 -6.82
CA THR A 110 -11.47 -10.93 -5.79
C THR A 110 -10.28 -11.76 -5.36
N SER A 111 -9.10 -11.17 -5.38
CA SER A 111 -7.88 -11.85 -4.93
C SER A 111 -7.79 -11.85 -3.40
N SER A 112 -6.92 -12.70 -2.86
CA SER A 112 -6.44 -12.56 -1.49
C SER A 112 -5.56 -11.32 -1.35
N GLY A 113 -5.40 -10.83 -0.11
CA GLY A 113 -4.48 -9.74 0.21
C GLY A 113 -3.03 -10.09 -0.10
N ILE A 114 -2.30 -9.13 -0.64
CA ILE A 114 -0.90 -9.21 -1.00
C ILE A 114 -0.14 -8.17 -0.19
N ARG A 115 0.95 -8.58 0.41
CA ARG A 115 1.81 -7.70 1.20
C ARG A 115 2.86 -7.06 0.31
N CYS A 116 2.88 -5.74 0.25
CA CYS A 116 3.94 -4.96 -0.37
C CYS A 116 4.94 -4.54 0.71
N GLY A 117 6.25 -4.73 0.44
CA GLY A 117 7.27 -4.18 1.30
C GLY A 117 7.61 -4.98 2.54
N SER A 118 8.04 -6.20 2.39
CA SER A 118 8.88 -6.80 3.41
C SER A 118 10.33 -6.34 3.19
N LYS A 119 11.04 -5.98 4.25
CA LYS A 119 12.51 -5.82 4.19
C LYS A 119 13.22 -7.17 4.13
N ASP A 120 12.48 -8.27 4.25
CA ASP A 120 13.00 -9.61 4.03
C ASP A 120 13.12 -9.84 2.52
N PRO A 121 14.34 -9.94 1.97
CA PRO A 121 14.57 -10.13 0.55
C PRO A 121 13.94 -11.43 0.01
N ASN A 122 13.64 -12.39 0.88
CA ASN A 122 12.99 -13.64 0.48
C ASN A 122 11.46 -13.51 0.38
N LEU A 123 10.85 -12.50 1.02
CA LEU A 123 9.40 -12.28 1.03
C LEU A 123 8.94 -11.14 0.12
N SER A 124 9.84 -10.28 -0.36
CA SER A 124 9.50 -9.04 -1.07
C SER A 124 9.83 -9.02 -2.56
N ALA A 125 10.30 -10.14 -3.13
CA ALA A 125 10.74 -10.19 -4.53
C ALA A 125 9.67 -9.75 -5.54
N TYR A 126 8.38 -9.85 -5.16
CA TYR A 126 7.23 -9.56 -6.02
C TYR A 126 6.63 -8.19 -5.84
N PHE A 127 6.52 -7.76 -4.59
CA PHE A 127 5.83 -6.54 -4.21
C PHE A 127 6.76 -5.74 -3.32
N PRO A 128 7.67 -4.97 -3.94
CA PRO A 128 8.76 -4.33 -3.24
C PRO A 128 8.28 -3.23 -2.28
N TYR A 129 9.13 -2.94 -1.30
CA TYR A 129 9.02 -1.75 -0.47
C TYR A 129 9.22 -0.49 -1.34
N PRO A 130 8.55 0.64 -1.07
CA PRO A 130 8.77 1.87 -1.81
C PRO A 130 10.24 2.28 -1.89
N ASP A 131 10.69 2.71 -3.08
CA ASP A 131 12.08 3.08 -3.32
C ASP A 131 12.39 4.50 -2.84
N THR A 132 11.44 5.42 -3.04
CA THR A 132 11.65 6.84 -2.72
C THR A 132 11.28 7.15 -1.28
N GLU A 133 12.01 8.07 -0.64
CA GLU A 133 11.74 8.55 0.71
C GLU A 133 10.29 9.05 0.86
N ASN A 134 9.76 9.73 -0.16
CA ASN A 134 8.39 10.22 -0.18
C ASN A 134 7.37 9.10 0.06
N TRP A 135 7.47 8.00 -0.67
CA TRP A 135 6.52 6.90 -0.58
C TRP A 135 6.82 5.96 0.60
N GLN A 136 8.09 5.83 1.00
CA GLN A 136 8.46 5.12 2.22
C GLN A 136 7.80 5.73 3.47
N LYS A 137 7.72 7.07 3.51
CA LYS A 137 7.10 7.81 4.62
C LYS A 137 5.59 7.99 4.45
N ALA A 138 5.07 7.93 3.22
CA ALA A 138 3.64 8.14 2.96
C ALA A 138 2.78 6.90 3.21
N ILE A 139 3.28 5.72 2.81
CA ILE A 139 2.56 4.45 2.91
C ILE A 139 3.43 3.29 3.40
N GLY A 140 4.77 3.37 3.26
CA GLY A 140 5.66 2.30 3.70
C GLY A 140 5.29 0.91 3.18
N ALA A 141 5.34 -0.08 4.06
CA ALA A 141 4.86 -1.42 3.78
C ALA A 141 3.33 -1.46 3.91
N HIS A 142 2.65 -1.90 2.87
CA HIS A 142 1.20 -1.82 2.78
C HIS A 142 0.59 -3.10 2.19
N TRP A 143 -0.72 -3.21 2.24
CA TRP A 143 -1.47 -4.30 1.63
C TRP A 143 -2.16 -3.86 0.36
N ILE A 144 -2.20 -4.77 -0.63
CA ILE A 144 -3.03 -4.61 -1.81
C ILE A 144 -3.85 -5.87 -2.05
N TRP A 145 -4.96 -5.73 -2.76
CA TRP A 145 -5.71 -6.84 -3.37
C TRP A 145 -6.41 -6.33 -4.63
N MET A 146 -6.82 -7.25 -5.48
CA MET A 146 -7.52 -6.91 -6.71
C MET A 146 -8.93 -7.46 -6.67
N SER A 147 -9.87 -6.68 -7.19
CA SER A 147 -11.21 -7.15 -7.58
C SER A 147 -11.47 -6.79 -9.03
N GLY A 148 -12.44 -7.46 -9.67
CA GLY A 148 -12.78 -7.07 -11.03
C GLY A 148 -13.93 -7.86 -11.63
N ILE A 149 -14.47 -7.27 -12.70
CA ILE A 149 -15.49 -7.87 -13.56
C ILE A 149 -14.78 -8.36 -14.83
N VAL A 150 -14.95 -9.63 -15.16
CA VAL A 150 -14.27 -10.30 -16.26
C VAL A 150 -15.28 -10.73 -17.30
N THR A 151 -15.00 -10.41 -18.57
CA THR A 151 -15.67 -10.98 -19.75
C THR A 151 -14.68 -11.82 -20.52
N ALA A 152 -15.05 -13.06 -20.87
CA ALA A 152 -14.23 -14.01 -21.60
C ALA A 152 -14.95 -14.60 -22.80
N THR A 153 -14.23 -14.88 -23.90
CA THR A 153 -14.75 -15.66 -24.99
C THR A 153 -14.79 -17.15 -24.63
N ARG A 154 -15.64 -17.93 -25.33
CA ARG A 154 -15.67 -19.40 -25.22
C ARG A 154 -14.61 -20.03 -26.14
N GLY A 155 -14.21 -21.25 -25.83
CA GLY A 155 -13.30 -22.05 -26.66
C GLY A 155 -11.93 -22.27 -26.03
N THR A 156 -11.03 -22.88 -26.80
CA THR A 156 -9.65 -23.18 -26.38
C THR A 156 -8.74 -21.95 -26.40
N ASP A 157 -8.95 -21.06 -27.39
CA ASP A 157 -8.28 -19.76 -27.47
C ASP A 157 -9.19 -18.69 -26.88
N ARG A 158 -8.98 -18.38 -25.62
CA ARG A 158 -9.82 -17.44 -24.89
C ARG A 158 -9.24 -16.04 -24.90
N SER A 159 -10.09 -15.07 -25.18
CA SER A 159 -9.76 -13.64 -24.98
C SER A 159 -10.49 -13.15 -23.74
N PHE A 160 -9.80 -12.38 -22.95
CA PHE A 160 -10.32 -11.79 -21.71
C PHE A 160 -10.30 -10.28 -21.79
N VAL A 161 -11.33 -9.66 -21.24
CA VAL A 161 -11.38 -8.23 -20.93
C VAL A 161 -11.82 -8.13 -19.46
N ALA A 162 -11.03 -7.46 -18.65
CA ALA A 162 -11.37 -7.25 -17.24
C ALA A 162 -11.27 -5.78 -16.88
N THR A 163 -12.26 -5.29 -16.12
CA THR A 163 -12.12 -4.04 -15.36
C THR A 163 -11.62 -4.42 -13.99
N MET A 164 -10.33 -4.26 -13.77
CA MET A 164 -9.63 -4.56 -12.50
C MET A 164 -9.62 -3.30 -11.64
N VAL A 165 -9.92 -3.46 -10.35
CA VAL A 165 -9.67 -2.46 -9.30
C VAL A 165 -8.61 -3.02 -8.38
N LEU A 166 -7.46 -2.34 -8.30
CA LEU A 166 -6.46 -2.55 -7.27
C LEU A 166 -6.85 -1.70 -6.08
N HIS A 167 -7.06 -2.34 -4.95
CA HIS A 167 -7.27 -1.72 -3.65
C HIS A 167 -5.95 -1.71 -2.90
N ALA A 168 -5.69 -0.65 -2.15
CA ALA A 168 -4.52 -0.55 -1.29
C ALA A 168 -4.90 0.00 0.08
N GLU A 169 -4.31 -0.55 1.14
CA GLU A 169 -4.47 -0.08 2.50
C GLU A 169 -3.17 -0.14 3.29
N ASP A 170 -3.01 0.81 4.19
CA ASP A 170 -1.89 0.91 5.11
C ASP A 170 -2.36 1.57 6.41
N LEU A 171 -1.93 1.04 7.56
CA LEU A 171 -2.12 1.73 8.83
C LEU A 171 -0.96 2.69 9.03
N TYR A 172 -1.22 3.98 8.89
CA TYR A 172 -0.23 5.02 9.18
C TYR A 172 -0.11 5.19 10.69
N ASN A 173 0.96 4.67 11.24
CA ASN A 173 1.29 4.73 12.65
C ASN A 173 2.79 4.86 12.87
N PHE A 174 3.20 5.09 14.09
CA PHE A 174 4.59 5.06 14.54
C PHE A 174 4.82 3.85 15.44
N ASN A 175 6.03 3.30 15.43
CA ASN A 175 6.31 2.06 16.14
C ASN A 175 7.34 2.24 17.25
N PRO A 176 7.12 1.68 18.45
CA PRO A 176 8.12 1.66 19.50
C PRO A 176 9.46 1.08 19.00
N ASN A 177 10.56 1.76 19.35
CA ASN A 177 11.93 1.39 18.93
C ASN A 177 12.26 1.56 17.45
N ALA A 178 11.34 2.11 16.64
CA ALA A 178 11.63 2.53 15.28
C ALA A 178 12.11 3.99 15.24
N HIS A 179 12.57 4.41 14.08
CA HIS A 179 13.05 5.77 13.83
C HIS A 179 12.86 6.13 12.36
N ASP A 180 12.76 7.41 12.10
CA ASP A 180 12.71 7.94 10.74
C ASP A 180 13.88 7.45 9.89
N ILE A 181 13.61 7.00 8.68
CA ILE A 181 14.60 6.37 7.80
C ILE A 181 15.75 7.32 7.38
N ALA A 182 15.45 8.60 7.24
CA ALA A 182 16.40 9.61 6.78
C ALA A 182 17.03 10.39 7.95
N THR A 183 16.22 10.94 8.84
CA THR A 183 16.66 11.84 9.91
C THR A 183 17.08 11.11 11.18
N LYS A 184 16.74 9.83 11.32
CA LYS A 184 16.98 9.01 12.52
C LYS A 184 16.27 9.52 13.78
N VAL A 185 15.29 10.41 13.63
CA VAL A 185 14.46 10.86 14.76
C VAL A 185 13.64 9.67 15.27
N PRO A 186 13.64 9.38 16.58
CA PRO A 186 12.89 8.27 17.13
C PRO A 186 11.38 8.46 16.98
N ASP A 187 10.67 7.39 16.61
CA ASP A 187 9.21 7.36 16.51
C ASP A 187 8.51 7.65 17.85
N ALA A 188 9.21 7.42 18.97
CA ALA A 188 8.69 7.71 20.30
C ALA A 188 8.19 9.17 20.49
N MET A 189 8.75 10.14 19.75
CA MET A 189 8.25 11.52 19.79
C MET A 189 6.84 11.64 19.19
N ASN A 190 6.58 10.93 18.09
CA ASN A 190 5.25 10.86 17.49
C ASN A 190 4.30 9.95 18.29
N GLY A 191 4.83 8.86 18.86
CA GLY A 191 4.08 8.02 19.79
C GLY A 191 3.57 8.77 21.02
N ALA A 192 4.36 9.72 21.56
CA ALA A 192 3.89 10.58 22.65
C ALA A 192 2.70 11.47 22.24
N LEU A 193 2.61 11.86 20.95
CA LEU A 193 1.45 12.59 20.42
C LEU A 193 0.23 11.66 20.28
N GLU A 194 0.42 10.42 19.84
CA GLU A 194 -0.67 9.41 19.79
C GLU A 194 -1.23 9.14 21.18
N GLU A 195 -0.38 8.80 22.13
CA GLU A 195 -0.78 8.53 23.51
C GLU A 195 -1.55 9.69 24.17
N SER A 196 -1.22 10.92 23.79
CA SER A 196 -1.82 12.14 24.34
C SER A 196 -2.95 12.75 23.50
N CYS A 197 -3.48 12.06 22.49
CA CYS A 197 -4.54 12.56 21.59
C CYS A 197 -4.14 13.84 20.81
N LEU A 198 -2.88 14.09 20.60
CA LEU A 198 -2.38 15.23 19.82
C LEU A 198 -2.00 14.88 18.39
N GLY A 199 -1.80 13.60 18.11
CA GLY A 199 -1.68 12.95 16.83
C GLY A 199 -2.50 11.68 16.83
N HIS A 200 -2.88 11.14 15.66
CA HIS A 200 -3.72 9.95 15.59
C HIS A 200 -3.29 9.04 14.44
N GLU A 201 -3.12 7.76 14.74
CA GLU A 201 -3.03 6.75 13.69
C GLU A 201 -4.29 6.74 12.83
N TYR A 202 -4.16 6.33 11.59
CA TYR A 202 -5.29 6.28 10.66
C TYR A 202 -5.05 5.31 9.52
N MET A 203 -6.15 4.83 8.90
CA MET A 203 -6.06 4.03 7.69
C MET A 203 -5.83 4.92 6.46
N ASN A 204 -4.73 4.68 5.75
CA ASN A 204 -4.55 5.09 4.37
C ASN A 204 -5.26 4.11 3.46
N VAL A 205 -6.08 4.60 2.54
CA VAL A 205 -6.79 3.75 1.57
C VAL A 205 -6.67 4.32 0.16
N SER A 206 -6.62 3.44 -0.83
CA SER A 206 -6.61 3.84 -2.23
C SER A 206 -7.25 2.79 -3.12
N GLU A 207 -7.75 3.25 -4.26
CA GLU A 207 -8.23 2.40 -5.35
C GLU A 207 -7.63 2.87 -6.67
N LEU A 208 -7.29 1.91 -7.52
CA LEU A 208 -6.75 2.14 -8.84
C LEU A 208 -7.43 1.23 -9.86
N THR A 209 -8.16 1.81 -10.82
CA THR A 209 -8.85 1.03 -11.85
C THR A 209 -8.00 0.90 -13.11
N ARG A 210 -7.97 -0.30 -13.68
CA ARG A 210 -7.34 -0.60 -14.98
C ARG A 210 -8.24 -1.51 -15.82
N VAL A 211 -8.28 -1.26 -17.12
CA VAL A 211 -8.89 -2.21 -18.08
C VAL A 211 -7.75 -3.05 -18.65
N VAL A 212 -7.79 -4.35 -18.36
CA VAL A 212 -6.79 -5.33 -18.78
C VAL A 212 -7.39 -6.19 -19.90
N ARG A 213 -6.63 -6.38 -21.00
CA ARG A 213 -7.02 -7.22 -22.14
C ARG A 213 -5.89 -8.16 -22.46
N TRP A 214 -6.21 -9.46 -22.56
CA TRP A 214 -5.19 -10.45 -22.91
C TRP A 214 -5.83 -11.67 -23.59
N ARG A 215 -4.99 -12.52 -24.13
CA ARG A 215 -5.38 -13.82 -24.68
C ARG A 215 -4.68 -14.92 -23.90
N TYR A 216 -5.44 -15.94 -23.61
CA TYR A 216 -4.94 -17.19 -23.06
C TYR A 216 -4.87 -18.20 -24.19
N SER A 217 -3.68 -18.60 -24.57
CA SER A 217 -3.43 -19.80 -25.36
C SER A 217 -3.14 -20.92 -24.37
N ALA A 218 -3.91 -22.01 -24.41
CA ALA A 218 -3.64 -23.20 -23.62
C ALA A 218 -2.16 -23.60 -23.79
N PRO A 219 -1.48 -24.14 -22.79
CA PRO A 219 -0.04 -24.00 -22.56
C PRO A 219 0.81 -24.50 -23.72
N ALA A 220 1.25 -23.59 -24.60
CA ALA A 220 2.53 -23.72 -25.24
C ALA A 220 3.55 -23.28 -24.19
N ALA A 221 4.38 -24.23 -23.74
CA ALA A 221 5.52 -24.05 -22.85
C ALA A 221 5.77 -22.65 -22.28
N THR A 222 5.40 -22.47 -21.02
CA THR A 222 6.02 -21.60 -20.01
C THR A 222 6.98 -20.52 -20.51
N THR A 223 6.45 -19.35 -20.82
CA THR A 223 7.18 -18.11 -20.57
C THR A 223 6.83 -17.69 -19.14
N THR A 224 7.52 -18.25 -18.18
CA THR A 224 7.50 -17.76 -16.80
C THR A 224 8.07 -16.36 -16.80
N ASN A 225 7.29 -15.37 -16.37
CA ASN A 225 7.88 -14.13 -15.90
C ASN A 225 8.88 -14.52 -14.79
N PRO A 226 10.19 -14.29 -14.94
CA PRO A 226 11.17 -14.72 -13.95
C PRO A 226 10.99 -14.06 -12.59
N ASN A 227 10.15 -13.03 -12.50
CA ASN A 227 9.78 -12.33 -11.29
C ASN A 227 8.40 -12.76 -10.75
N ALA A 228 7.65 -13.59 -11.46
CA ALA A 228 6.37 -14.12 -11.05
C ALA A 228 6.54 -15.56 -10.51
N GLY A 229 7.09 -15.76 -9.31
CA GLY A 229 6.93 -17.02 -8.60
C GLY A 229 5.45 -17.25 -8.33
N LYS A 230 5.01 -18.47 -8.36
CA LYS A 230 3.64 -18.81 -7.96
C LYS A 230 3.45 -18.38 -6.51
N ARG A 231 2.60 -17.38 -6.30
CA ARG A 231 2.16 -17.03 -4.96
C ARG A 231 1.27 -18.15 -4.44
N GLU A 232 1.68 -18.82 -3.37
CA GLU A 232 0.75 -19.67 -2.64
C GLU A 232 -0.35 -18.79 -2.05
N ARG A 233 -1.58 -19.00 -2.52
CA ARG A 233 -2.76 -18.30 -2.01
C ARG A 233 -3.11 -18.88 -0.65
N ASN A 234 -2.86 -18.13 0.41
CA ASN A 234 -3.22 -18.54 1.75
C ASN A 234 -4.71 -18.22 2.02
N PRO A 235 -5.58 -19.24 2.23
CA PRO A 235 -6.99 -19.04 2.53
C PRO A 235 -7.27 -18.17 3.78
N GLN A 236 -6.31 -18.10 4.72
CA GLN A 236 -6.43 -17.29 5.94
C GLN A 236 -6.35 -15.77 5.67
N ASP A 237 -5.72 -15.35 4.57
CA ASP A 237 -5.65 -13.92 4.21
C ASP A 237 -7.03 -13.38 3.80
N ASN A 238 -7.89 -14.22 3.21
CA ASN A 238 -9.27 -13.89 2.87
C ASN A 238 -10.18 -13.65 4.09
N LEU A 239 -9.93 -14.34 5.19
CA LEU A 239 -10.72 -14.20 6.43
C LEU A 239 -10.41 -12.88 7.15
N ARG A 240 -9.18 -12.39 7.07
CA ARG A 240 -8.76 -11.14 7.70
C ARG A 240 -9.35 -9.91 7.02
N LEU A 241 -9.54 -9.95 5.69
CA LEU A 241 -10.16 -8.87 4.94
C LEU A 241 -11.68 -8.80 5.16
N ARG A 242 -12.38 -9.95 5.28
CA ARG A 242 -13.83 -10.00 5.54
C ARG A 242 -14.26 -9.46 6.91
N ASN A 243 -13.37 -9.52 7.91
CA ASN A 243 -13.69 -9.07 9.27
C ASN A 243 -13.42 -7.57 9.48
N ARG A 244 -13.05 -6.80 8.42
CA ARG A 244 -12.77 -5.37 8.47
C ARG A 244 -13.78 -4.50 7.68
N LEU A 245 -14.77 -5.13 7.04
CA LEU A 245 -15.91 -4.49 6.41
C LEU A 245 -17.12 -4.55 7.35
#